data_f52e1a7439949a72a0de9828af34b901
#
_entry.id   f52e1a7439949a72a0de9828af34b901
#
_cell.length_a   1.000
_cell.length_b   1.000
_cell.length_c   1.000
_cell.angle_alpha   90.00
_cell.angle_beta   90.00
_cell.angle_gamma   90.00
#
_symmetry.space_group_name_H-M   'P 1'
#
loop_
_entity.id
_entity.type
_entity.pdbx_description
1 polymer ?
#
loop_
_entity_poly.entity_id
_entity_poly.type
_entity_poly.pdbx_seq_one_letter_code
_entity_poly.pdbx_strand_id
1 'polypeptide(L)'
;MFDLNGKTALVTGASGGIGAAIARALHAAGAVVALSGTRKEALEALAGELNGRTHILPCNLSQKDETEKLVPAAEAAMGGLDILVNNAGITRDMLFMRLKDEDWDAVINVNLTSAFRLSRAALRGMMKKRFGRIIQITSVVGVTGNPGQGNYAAAKAGMIGMSKSLAGEVASRGVTVNCVAPGFIESPMTEALTDAQKEAILRMVPAGRLGTGADVAAACVYLASAEAAYVTGQTLHVNGGMAMI
;
A
#
# COMPACT_ATOMS: atom_id res chain seq x y z
N MET A 1 -21.58 8.03 -1.97
CA MET A 1 -20.53 7.45 -2.83
C MET A 1 -19.35 7.03 -1.95
N PHE A 2 -18.75 5.90 -2.28
CA PHE A 2 -17.55 5.36 -1.60
C PHE A 2 -17.76 5.12 -0.09
N ASP A 3 -18.94 4.68 0.29
CA ASP A 3 -19.28 4.35 1.67
C ASP A 3 -18.64 3.02 2.08
N LEU A 4 -17.91 3.04 3.20
CA LEU A 4 -17.23 1.88 3.77
C LEU A 4 -17.79 1.51 5.16
N ASN A 5 -18.99 1.99 5.52
CA ASN A 5 -19.63 1.63 6.78
C ASN A 5 -19.79 0.11 6.88
N GLY A 6 -19.44 -0.44 8.04
CA GLY A 6 -19.46 -1.88 8.29
C GLY A 6 -18.35 -2.68 7.60
N LYS A 7 -17.40 -2.03 6.93
CA LYS A 7 -16.20 -2.68 6.35
C LYS A 7 -15.04 -2.64 7.31
N THR A 8 -14.20 -3.67 7.23
CA THR A 8 -12.98 -3.81 8.01
C THR A 8 -11.75 -3.71 7.11
N ALA A 9 -10.77 -2.91 7.48
CA ALA A 9 -9.58 -2.66 6.69
C ALA A 9 -8.30 -2.89 7.49
N LEU A 10 -7.31 -3.57 6.91
CA LEU A 10 -5.94 -3.64 7.42
C LEU A 10 -5.03 -2.78 6.54
N VAL A 11 -4.33 -1.83 7.15
CA VAL A 11 -3.35 -0.97 6.47
C VAL A 11 -1.96 -1.24 7.03
N THR A 12 -1.06 -1.75 6.19
CA THR A 12 0.35 -1.93 6.57
C THR A 12 1.16 -0.66 6.33
N GLY A 13 2.19 -0.42 7.16
CA GLY A 13 2.95 0.82 7.10
C GLY A 13 2.14 2.06 7.48
N ALA A 14 1.10 1.91 8.30
CA ALA A 14 0.21 2.97 8.75
C ALA A 14 0.91 4.03 9.62
N SER A 15 2.10 3.75 10.14
CA SER A 15 2.93 4.73 10.87
C SER A 15 3.67 5.73 9.96
N GLY A 16 3.59 5.58 8.63
CA GLY A 16 4.23 6.46 7.64
C GLY A 16 3.24 7.35 6.89
N GLY A 17 3.73 8.37 6.15
CA GLY A 17 2.92 9.41 5.52
C GLY A 17 1.77 8.89 4.64
N ILE A 18 2.06 8.08 3.62
CA ILE A 18 1.03 7.52 2.72
C ILE A 18 0.11 6.57 3.48
N GLY A 19 0.67 5.65 4.28
CA GLY A 19 -0.13 4.68 5.03
C GLY A 19 -1.07 5.34 6.05
N ALA A 20 -0.60 6.36 6.75
CA ALA A 20 -1.43 7.13 7.67
C ALA A 20 -2.56 7.89 6.94
N ALA A 21 -2.25 8.49 5.79
CA ALA A 21 -3.27 9.17 4.97
C ALA A 21 -4.34 8.18 4.45
N ILE A 22 -3.93 6.99 4.00
CA ILE A 22 -4.87 5.93 3.61
C ILE A 22 -5.74 5.50 4.78
N ALA A 23 -5.15 5.27 5.97
CA ALA A 23 -5.89 4.87 7.15
C ALA A 23 -6.93 5.92 7.56
N ARG A 24 -6.56 7.21 7.55
CA ARG A 24 -7.49 8.32 7.79
C ARG A 24 -8.66 8.33 6.80
N ALA A 25 -8.37 8.20 5.53
CA ALA A 25 -9.39 8.27 4.49
C ALA A 25 -10.36 7.07 4.54
N LEU A 26 -9.86 5.85 4.75
CA LEU A 26 -10.72 4.67 4.93
C LEU A 26 -11.58 4.78 6.19
N HIS A 27 -11.01 5.29 7.29
CA HIS A 27 -11.74 5.54 8.53
C HIS A 27 -12.82 6.61 8.35
N ALA A 28 -12.49 7.73 7.69
CA ALA A 28 -13.44 8.79 7.38
C ALA A 28 -14.59 8.32 6.47
N ALA A 29 -14.31 7.37 5.58
CA ALA A 29 -15.32 6.71 4.74
C ALA A 29 -16.19 5.68 5.51
N GLY A 30 -15.92 5.43 6.79
CA GLY A 30 -16.76 4.59 7.66
C GLY A 30 -16.14 3.25 8.08
N ALA A 31 -14.97 2.88 7.55
CA ALA A 31 -14.35 1.60 7.86
C ALA A 31 -13.85 1.51 9.33
N VAL A 32 -13.82 0.29 9.87
CA VAL A 32 -12.99 -0.06 11.03
C VAL A 32 -11.58 -0.37 10.52
N VAL A 33 -10.55 0.26 11.08
CA VAL A 33 -9.20 0.18 10.53
C VAL A 33 -8.21 -0.44 11.51
N ALA A 34 -7.60 -1.56 11.11
CA ALA A 34 -6.42 -2.10 11.79
C ALA A 34 -5.16 -1.41 11.24
N LEU A 35 -4.41 -0.77 12.14
CA LEU A 35 -3.21 -0.01 11.87
C LEU A 35 -1.98 -0.88 12.13
N SER A 36 -1.18 -1.17 11.12
CA SER A 36 0.02 -2.00 11.27
C SER A 36 1.28 -1.27 10.82
N GLY A 37 2.36 -1.51 11.54
CA GLY A 37 3.69 -0.94 11.32
C GLY A 37 4.64 -1.28 12.45
N THR A 38 5.89 -0.87 12.36
CA THR A 38 6.91 -1.17 13.37
C THR A 38 6.96 -0.14 14.52
N ARG A 39 6.50 1.10 14.29
CA ARG A 39 6.55 2.18 15.29
C ARG A 39 5.24 2.25 16.05
N LYS A 40 5.18 1.56 17.20
CA LYS A 40 3.96 1.43 18.00
C LYS A 40 3.40 2.78 18.44
N GLU A 41 4.25 3.69 18.90
CA GLU A 41 3.86 5.02 19.38
C GLU A 41 3.20 5.86 18.25
N ALA A 42 3.69 5.74 17.02
CA ALA A 42 3.09 6.41 15.87
C ALA A 42 1.72 5.82 15.50
N LEU A 43 1.53 4.50 15.68
CA LEU A 43 0.23 3.86 15.49
C LEU A 43 -0.76 4.28 16.59
N GLU A 44 -0.30 4.38 17.83
CA GLU A 44 -1.12 4.84 18.97
C GLU A 44 -1.54 6.30 18.80
N ALA A 45 -0.63 7.16 18.36
CA ALA A 45 -0.95 8.55 18.05
C ALA A 45 -2.02 8.66 16.94
N LEU A 46 -1.86 7.91 15.85
CA LEU A 46 -2.85 7.88 14.78
C LEU A 46 -4.20 7.32 15.24
N ALA A 47 -4.22 6.27 16.05
CA ALA A 47 -5.45 5.71 16.60
C ALA A 47 -6.16 6.71 17.52
N GLY A 48 -5.42 7.46 18.34
CA GLY A 48 -5.94 8.54 19.17
C GLY A 48 -6.57 9.67 18.35
N GLU A 49 -5.92 10.07 17.24
CA GLU A 49 -6.45 11.07 16.30
C GLU A 49 -7.79 10.60 15.67
N LEU A 50 -7.87 9.33 15.28
CA LEU A 50 -9.04 8.75 14.61
C LEU A 50 -10.23 8.52 15.58
N ASN A 51 -9.99 8.51 16.86
CA ASN A 51 -11.00 8.46 17.93
C ASN A 51 -12.04 7.33 17.75
N GLY A 52 -11.59 6.09 17.83
CA GLY A 52 -12.45 4.89 17.75
C GLY A 52 -12.38 4.20 16.38
N ARG A 53 -13.05 3.07 16.29
CA ARG A 53 -13.05 2.18 15.11
C ARG A 53 -11.65 1.84 14.59
N THR A 54 -10.67 1.72 15.52
CA THR A 54 -9.28 1.38 15.18
C THR A 54 -8.76 0.24 16.04
N HIS A 55 -7.85 -0.55 15.48
CA HIS A 55 -7.09 -1.58 16.18
C HIS A 55 -5.61 -1.41 15.88
N ILE A 56 -4.75 -1.50 16.89
CA ILE A 56 -3.31 -1.34 16.74
C ILE A 56 -2.67 -2.73 16.69
N LEU A 57 -2.05 -3.06 15.56
CA LEU A 57 -1.42 -4.34 15.30
C LEU A 57 0.05 -4.13 14.86
N PRO A 58 0.98 -3.89 15.79
CA PRO A 58 2.39 -3.77 15.47
C PRO A 58 2.90 -5.02 14.79
N CYS A 59 3.67 -4.86 13.71
CA CYS A 59 4.22 -5.98 12.95
C CYS A 59 5.47 -5.54 12.20
N ASN A 60 6.52 -6.35 12.29
CA ASN A 60 7.70 -6.22 11.46
C ASN A 60 7.62 -7.19 10.26
N LEU A 61 7.30 -6.67 9.09
CA LEU A 61 7.13 -7.47 7.87
C LEU A 61 8.44 -8.10 7.35
N SER A 62 9.60 -7.74 7.90
CA SER A 62 10.85 -8.46 7.61
C SER A 62 10.86 -9.85 8.27
N GLN A 63 10.05 -10.04 9.32
CA GLN A 63 9.93 -11.29 10.06
C GLN A 63 8.76 -12.11 9.52
N LYS A 64 9.08 -13.31 9.01
CA LYS A 64 8.08 -14.20 8.41
C LYS A 64 6.95 -14.54 9.38
N ASP A 65 7.31 -14.94 10.62
CA ASP A 65 6.34 -15.40 11.60
C ASP A 65 5.38 -14.31 12.06
N GLU A 66 5.87 -13.05 12.15
CA GLU A 66 5.02 -11.90 12.45
C GLU A 66 4.07 -11.61 11.28
N THR A 67 4.58 -11.65 10.05
CA THR A 67 3.79 -11.42 8.83
C THR A 67 2.65 -12.44 8.71
N GLU A 68 2.92 -13.71 8.99
CA GLU A 68 1.92 -14.80 8.91
C GLU A 68 0.82 -14.69 9.99
N LYS A 69 1.11 -14.06 11.13
CA LYS A 69 0.16 -13.83 12.21
C LYS A 69 -0.70 -12.57 12.03
N LEU A 70 -0.30 -11.62 11.17
CA LEU A 70 -0.92 -10.31 11.10
C LEU A 70 -2.37 -10.36 10.61
N VAL A 71 -2.66 -11.05 9.51
CA VAL A 71 -4.04 -11.18 8.99
C VAL A 71 -4.95 -11.93 9.96
N PRO A 72 -4.57 -13.09 10.52
CA PRO A 72 -5.35 -13.73 11.58
C PRO A 72 -5.65 -12.82 12.78
N ALA A 73 -4.67 -12.02 13.23
CA ALA A 73 -4.88 -11.07 14.32
C ALA A 73 -5.86 -9.95 13.94
N ALA A 74 -5.78 -9.43 12.71
CA ALA A 74 -6.71 -8.44 12.20
C ALA A 74 -8.15 -9.00 12.09
N GLU A 75 -8.30 -10.21 11.57
CA GLU A 75 -9.60 -10.89 11.49
C GLU A 75 -10.21 -11.13 12.88
N ALA A 76 -9.39 -11.55 13.85
CA ALA A 76 -9.84 -11.76 15.23
C ALA A 76 -10.29 -10.44 15.91
N ALA A 77 -9.53 -9.35 15.68
CA ALA A 77 -9.81 -8.06 16.28
C ALA A 77 -11.07 -7.38 15.70
N MET A 78 -11.34 -7.57 14.40
CA MET A 78 -12.41 -6.87 13.67
C MET A 78 -13.60 -7.77 13.28
N GLY A 79 -13.56 -9.07 13.58
CA GLY A 79 -14.59 -10.04 13.15
C GLY A 79 -14.49 -10.45 11.69
N GLY A 80 -13.38 -10.12 11.02
CA GLY A 80 -13.10 -10.45 9.62
C GLY A 80 -12.27 -9.37 8.94
N LEU A 81 -11.88 -9.62 7.68
CA LEU A 81 -11.11 -8.67 6.88
C LEU A 81 -11.74 -8.49 5.51
N ASP A 82 -12.15 -7.25 5.18
CA ASP A 82 -12.78 -6.89 3.91
C ASP A 82 -11.81 -6.21 2.95
N ILE A 83 -10.90 -5.38 3.49
CA ILE A 83 -9.98 -4.55 2.73
C ILE A 83 -8.57 -4.77 3.26
N LEU A 84 -7.64 -5.16 2.38
CA LEU A 84 -6.21 -5.27 2.69
C LEU A 84 -5.46 -4.24 1.87
N VAL A 85 -4.75 -3.31 2.54
CA VAL A 85 -3.86 -2.34 1.90
C VAL A 85 -2.41 -2.71 2.23
N ASN A 86 -1.70 -3.27 1.27
CA ASN A 86 -0.27 -3.54 1.35
C ASN A 86 0.50 -2.28 0.95
N ASN A 87 0.77 -1.42 1.93
CA ASN A 87 1.48 -0.15 1.73
C ASN A 87 2.91 -0.17 2.30
N ALA A 88 3.19 -0.99 3.30
CA ALA A 88 4.52 -1.05 3.89
C ALA A 88 5.60 -1.33 2.83
N GLY A 89 6.73 -0.65 2.96
CA GLY A 89 7.86 -0.84 2.06
C GLY A 89 9.11 -0.12 2.58
N ILE A 90 10.25 -0.58 2.10
CA ILE A 90 11.57 0.01 2.36
C ILE A 90 12.29 0.24 1.04
N THR A 91 13.27 1.14 1.05
CA THR A 91 14.26 1.30 -0.01
C THR A 91 15.66 0.98 0.52
N ARG A 92 16.52 0.50 -0.36
CA ARG A 92 17.96 0.33 -0.17
C ARG A 92 18.62 0.71 -1.48
N ASP A 93 18.77 2.02 -1.68
CA ASP A 93 19.19 2.59 -2.95
C ASP A 93 20.69 2.46 -3.11
N MET A 94 21.10 1.84 -4.22
CA MET A 94 22.49 1.66 -4.59
C MET A 94 22.62 1.42 -6.10
N LEU A 95 23.68 1.94 -6.73
CA LEU A 95 24.00 1.63 -8.11
C LEU A 95 24.12 0.11 -8.30
N PHE A 96 23.58 -0.42 -9.38
CA PHE A 96 23.40 -1.85 -9.62
C PHE A 96 24.69 -2.67 -9.40
N MET A 97 25.82 -2.18 -9.88
CA MET A 97 27.15 -2.81 -9.70
C MET A 97 27.59 -2.93 -8.22
N ARG A 98 27.03 -2.13 -7.34
CA ARG A 98 27.40 -2.06 -5.91
C ARG A 98 26.29 -2.53 -4.99
N LEU A 99 25.13 -2.89 -5.55
CA LEU A 99 24.00 -3.38 -4.78
C LEU A 99 24.36 -4.74 -4.18
N LYS A 100 24.23 -4.84 -2.87
CA LYS A 100 24.51 -6.07 -2.12
C LYS A 100 23.31 -6.99 -2.13
N ASP A 101 23.56 -8.31 -2.08
CA ASP A 101 22.51 -9.33 -2.04
C ASP A 101 21.61 -9.15 -0.81
N GLU A 102 22.17 -8.76 0.35
CA GLU A 102 21.39 -8.52 1.57
C GLU A 102 20.41 -7.35 1.42
N ASP A 103 20.81 -6.29 0.71
CA ASP A 103 19.94 -5.13 0.44
C ASP A 103 18.86 -5.47 -0.59
N TRP A 104 19.22 -6.30 -1.58
CA TRP A 104 18.25 -6.86 -2.54
C TRP A 104 17.22 -7.71 -1.82
N ASP A 105 17.65 -8.71 -1.05
CA ASP A 105 16.78 -9.63 -0.33
C ASP A 105 15.88 -8.90 0.67
N ALA A 106 16.41 -7.93 1.41
CA ALA A 106 15.63 -7.14 2.36
C ALA A 106 14.47 -6.39 1.65
N VAL A 107 14.74 -5.76 0.50
CA VAL A 107 13.72 -5.02 -0.26
C VAL A 107 12.69 -5.98 -0.85
N ILE A 108 13.10 -7.08 -1.47
CA ILE A 108 12.19 -8.09 -2.01
C ILE A 108 11.33 -8.71 -0.90
N ASN A 109 11.93 -9.06 0.24
CA ASN A 109 11.22 -9.66 1.36
C ASN A 109 10.12 -8.73 1.90
N VAL A 110 10.46 -7.47 2.20
CA VAL A 110 9.50 -6.52 2.80
C VAL A 110 8.49 -6.01 1.78
N ASN A 111 8.90 -5.66 0.55
CA ASN A 111 8.01 -5.00 -0.39
C ASN A 111 7.16 -5.98 -1.22
N LEU A 112 7.65 -7.17 -1.53
CA LEU A 112 6.96 -8.11 -2.41
C LEU A 112 6.52 -9.38 -1.67
N THR A 113 7.46 -10.06 -1.00
CA THR A 113 7.16 -11.34 -0.36
C THR A 113 6.14 -11.18 0.79
N SER A 114 6.23 -10.10 1.57
CA SER A 114 5.26 -9.84 2.63
C SER A 114 3.86 -9.58 2.07
N ALA A 115 3.75 -8.78 1.00
CA ALA A 115 2.48 -8.51 0.32
C ALA A 115 1.85 -9.80 -0.25
N PHE A 116 2.66 -10.71 -0.81
CA PHE A 116 2.20 -12.04 -1.21
C PHE A 116 1.65 -12.83 -0.01
N ARG A 117 2.39 -12.89 1.11
CA ARG A 117 1.96 -13.64 2.31
C ARG A 117 0.66 -13.11 2.87
N LEU A 118 0.54 -11.79 3.02
CA LEU A 118 -0.66 -11.13 3.55
C LEU A 118 -1.86 -11.30 2.61
N SER A 119 -1.67 -11.13 1.30
CA SER A 119 -2.72 -11.35 0.31
C SER A 119 -3.23 -12.78 0.37
N ARG A 120 -2.32 -13.78 0.35
CA ARG A 120 -2.68 -15.20 0.46
C ARG A 120 -3.46 -15.52 1.74
N ALA A 121 -3.05 -14.95 2.87
CA ALA A 121 -3.73 -15.17 4.14
C ALA A 121 -5.16 -14.61 4.14
N ALA A 122 -5.40 -13.43 3.55
CA ALA A 122 -6.71 -12.80 3.49
C ALA A 122 -7.71 -13.52 2.56
N LEU A 123 -7.23 -14.23 1.54
CA LEU A 123 -8.08 -14.82 0.50
C LEU A 123 -9.14 -15.77 1.03
N ARG A 124 -8.80 -16.61 2.02
CA ARG A 124 -9.74 -17.62 2.53
C ARG A 124 -11.01 -16.96 3.09
N GLY A 125 -10.84 -15.92 3.92
CA GLY A 125 -11.95 -15.17 4.49
C GLY A 125 -12.73 -14.40 3.43
N MET A 126 -12.03 -13.68 2.56
CA MET A 126 -12.63 -12.88 1.49
C MET A 126 -13.44 -13.73 0.49
N MET A 127 -12.88 -14.85 0.01
CA MET A 127 -13.56 -15.74 -0.91
C MET A 127 -14.79 -16.42 -0.29
N LYS A 128 -14.74 -16.78 1.01
CA LYS A 128 -15.89 -17.34 1.73
C LYS A 128 -17.03 -16.34 1.82
N LYS A 129 -16.72 -15.07 2.10
CA LYS A 129 -17.71 -13.97 2.16
C LYS A 129 -18.17 -13.51 0.77
N ARG A 130 -17.49 -13.91 -0.32
CA ARG A 130 -17.64 -13.40 -1.68
C ARG A 130 -17.52 -11.87 -1.75
N PHE A 131 -16.65 -11.33 -0.93
CA PHE A 131 -16.27 -9.92 -0.88
C PHE A 131 -14.83 -9.76 -0.40
N GLY A 132 -14.05 -9.00 -1.13
CA GLY A 132 -12.69 -8.62 -0.73
C GLY A 132 -12.13 -7.52 -1.63
N ARG A 133 -11.26 -6.69 -1.06
CA ARG A 133 -10.53 -5.63 -1.76
C ARG A 133 -9.07 -5.71 -1.34
N ILE A 134 -8.21 -6.11 -2.26
CA ILE A 134 -6.75 -6.12 -2.04
C ILE A 134 -6.16 -4.98 -2.85
N ILE A 135 -5.51 -4.04 -2.17
CA ILE A 135 -4.92 -2.85 -2.76
C ILE A 135 -3.43 -2.87 -2.47
N GLN A 136 -2.63 -2.90 -3.53
CA GLN A 136 -1.18 -2.91 -3.46
C GLN A 136 -0.64 -1.50 -3.74
N ILE A 137 0.10 -0.91 -2.81
CA ILE A 137 0.77 0.36 -3.06
C ILE A 137 2.11 0.08 -3.74
N THR A 138 2.12 0.30 -5.05
CA THR A 138 3.29 0.12 -5.90
C THR A 138 4.09 1.43 -5.99
N SER A 139 4.57 1.80 -7.14
CA SER A 139 5.27 3.07 -7.42
C SER A 139 5.34 3.30 -8.93
N VAL A 140 5.44 4.55 -9.34
CA VAL A 140 5.84 4.90 -10.70
C VAL A 140 7.16 4.23 -11.08
N VAL A 141 8.09 4.08 -10.13
CA VAL A 141 9.38 3.40 -10.32
C VAL A 141 9.24 1.93 -10.71
N GLY A 142 8.16 1.25 -10.28
CA GLY A 142 7.87 -0.12 -10.72
C GLY A 142 7.50 -0.23 -12.19
N VAL A 143 7.24 0.88 -12.87
CA VAL A 143 6.86 0.94 -14.29
C VAL A 143 7.98 1.56 -15.13
N THR A 144 8.55 2.67 -14.66
CA THR A 144 9.59 3.42 -15.41
C THR A 144 11.01 2.96 -15.10
N GLY A 145 11.22 2.28 -13.96
CA GLY A 145 12.54 2.13 -13.39
C GLY A 145 13.06 3.45 -12.81
N ASN A 146 14.15 3.36 -12.04
CA ASN A 146 14.92 4.52 -11.58
C ASN A 146 16.37 4.10 -11.31
N PRO A 147 17.39 4.81 -11.82
CA PRO A 147 18.77 4.50 -11.50
C PRO A 147 19.01 4.45 -9.97
N GLY A 148 19.73 3.42 -9.52
CA GLY A 148 19.99 3.20 -8.09
C GLY A 148 18.89 2.46 -7.34
N GLN A 149 17.74 2.16 -7.94
CA GLN A 149 16.59 1.51 -7.30
C GLN A 149 16.23 0.16 -7.95
N GLY A 150 17.19 -0.60 -8.45
CA GLY A 150 16.92 -1.85 -9.16
C GLY A 150 16.12 -2.87 -8.34
N ASN A 151 16.44 -3.04 -7.06
CA ASN A 151 15.71 -3.89 -6.11
C ASN A 151 14.26 -3.40 -5.85
N TYR A 152 14.11 -2.10 -5.63
CA TYR A 152 12.80 -1.47 -5.39
C TYR A 152 11.92 -1.54 -6.64
N ALA A 153 12.47 -1.20 -7.81
CA ALA A 153 11.79 -1.31 -9.10
C ALA A 153 11.32 -2.75 -9.36
N ALA A 154 12.20 -3.73 -9.16
CA ALA A 154 11.88 -5.14 -9.30
C ALA A 154 10.72 -5.57 -8.37
N ALA A 155 10.78 -5.17 -7.08
CA ALA A 155 9.73 -5.48 -6.12
C ALA A 155 8.37 -4.86 -6.52
N LYS A 156 8.36 -3.59 -6.93
CA LYS A 156 7.13 -2.87 -7.29
C LYS A 156 6.56 -3.33 -8.64
N ALA A 157 7.40 -3.66 -9.60
CA ALA A 157 7.00 -4.29 -10.87
C ALA A 157 6.45 -5.71 -10.63
N GLY A 158 7.14 -6.52 -9.82
CA GLY A 158 6.68 -7.85 -9.43
C GLY A 158 5.32 -7.83 -8.75
N MET A 159 5.07 -6.81 -7.92
CA MET A 159 3.76 -6.61 -7.27
C MET A 159 2.64 -6.37 -8.28
N ILE A 160 2.90 -5.61 -9.36
CA ILE A 160 1.93 -5.38 -10.45
C ILE A 160 1.60 -6.71 -11.16
N GLY A 161 2.62 -7.47 -11.54
CA GLY A 161 2.45 -8.77 -12.20
C GLY A 161 1.71 -9.78 -11.31
N MET A 162 2.11 -9.89 -10.04
CA MET A 162 1.46 -10.74 -9.04
C MET A 162 -0.02 -10.38 -8.87
N SER A 163 -0.34 -9.09 -8.83
CA SER A 163 -1.72 -8.62 -8.66
C SER A 163 -2.62 -9.00 -9.82
N LYS A 164 -2.12 -8.94 -11.06
CA LYS A 164 -2.87 -9.36 -12.26
C LYS A 164 -3.19 -10.86 -12.23
N SER A 165 -2.20 -11.70 -11.89
CA SER A 165 -2.41 -13.14 -11.72
C SER A 165 -3.49 -13.42 -10.66
N LEU A 166 -3.32 -12.84 -9.48
CA LEU A 166 -4.26 -13.06 -8.37
C LEU A 166 -5.66 -12.56 -8.71
N ALA A 167 -5.79 -11.41 -9.39
CA ALA A 167 -7.07 -10.86 -9.83
C ALA A 167 -7.84 -11.86 -10.72
N GLY A 168 -7.15 -12.49 -11.67
CA GLY A 168 -7.74 -13.52 -12.54
C GLY A 168 -8.27 -14.73 -11.77
N GLU A 169 -7.56 -15.15 -10.73
CA GLU A 169 -7.94 -16.32 -9.91
C GLU A 169 -9.18 -16.07 -9.04
N VAL A 170 -9.35 -14.84 -8.52
CA VAL A 170 -10.34 -14.58 -7.46
C VAL A 170 -11.53 -13.70 -7.88
N ALA A 171 -11.53 -13.15 -9.09
CA ALA A 171 -12.59 -12.25 -9.58
C ALA A 171 -13.98 -12.87 -9.49
N SER A 172 -14.13 -14.15 -9.87
CA SER A 172 -15.40 -14.88 -9.79
C SER A 172 -15.93 -15.09 -8.37
N ARG A 173 -15.08 -14.81 -7.37
CA ARG A 173 -15.40 -14.88 -5.95
C ARG A 173 -15.74 -13.52 -5.32
N GLY A 174 -15.91 -12.46 -6.14
CA GLY A 174 -16.23 -11.12 -5.66
C GLY A 174 -15.05 -10.40 -4.98
N VAL A 175 -13.84 -10.89 -5.20
CA VAL A 175 -12.60 -10.26 -4.69
C VAL A 175 -11.92 -9.51 -5.82
N THR A 176 -11.59 -8.23 -5.59
CA THR A 176 -10.80 -7.44 -6.53
C THR A 176 -9.38 -7.24 -6.01
N VAL A 177 -8.42 -7.22 -6.93
CA VAL A 177 -7.00 -7.01 -6.61
C VAL A 177 -6.48 -5.93 -7.55
N ASN A 178 -6.09 -4.77 -7.00
CA ASN A 178 -5.63 -3.63 -7.77
C ASN A 178 -4.36 -3.03 -7.18
N CYS A 179 -3.66 -2.28 -7.99
CA CYS A 179 -2.49 -1.51 -7.61
C CYS A 179 -2.81 -0.01 -7.64
N VAL A 180 -2.20 0.73 -6.73
CA VAL A 180 -2.05 2.18 -6.83
C VAL A 180 -0.55 2.46 -7.02
N ALA A 181 -0.19 3.23 -8.03
CA ALA A 181 1.20 3.58 -8.36
C ALA A 181 1.43 5.07 -8.14
N PRO A 182 1.86 5.48 -6.93
CA PRO A 182 2.19 6.87 -6.65
C PRO A 182 3.43 7.33 -7.43
N GLY A 183 3.46 8.63 -7.78
CA GLY A 183 4.65 9.33 -8.17
C GLY A 183 5.43 9.87 -6.96
N PHE A 184 6.02 11.05 -7.09
CA PHE A 184 6.63 11.76 -5.97
C PHE A 184 5.57 12.35 -5.05
N ILE A 185 5.55 11.88 -3.81
CA ILE A 185 4.60 12.29 -2.76
C ILE A 185 5.34 13.07 -1.68
N GLU A 186 4.71 14.16 -1.21
CA GLU A 186 5.21 14.96 -0.09
C GLU A 186 5.47 14.08 1.15
N SER A 187 6.64 14.24 1.72
CA SER A 187 7.10 13.49 2.89
C SER A 187 8.21 14.28 3.59
N PRO A 188 8.55 13.98 4.85
CA PRO A 188 9.71 14.57 5.51
C PRO A 188 11.01 14.43 4.70
N MET A 189 11.12 13.38 3.90
CA MET A 189 12.28 13.17 3.01
C MET A 189 12.30 14.18 1.85
N THR A 190 11.14 14.47 1.24
CA THR A 190 11.06 15.45 0.14
C THR A 190 11.12 16.89 0.65
N GLU A 191 10.71 17.14 1.89
CA GLU A 191 10.86 18.45 2.54
C GLU A 191 12.34 18.83 2.77
N ALA A 192 13.18 17.84 3.09
CA ALA A 192 14.60 18.01 3.33
C ALA A 192 15.44 18.25 2.05
N LEU A 193 14.83 18.14 0.86
CA LEU A 193 15.51 18.38 -0.42
C LEU A 193 15.83 19.87 -0.61
N THR A 194 16.95 20.15 -1.27
CA THR A 194 17.29 21.53 -1.71
C THR A 194 16.32 22.02 -2.78
N ASP A 195 16.20 23.33 -2.95
CA ASP A 195 15.31 23.91 -3.97
C ASP A 195 15.65 23.43 -5.37
N ALA A 196 16.94 23.29 -5.70
CA ALA A 196 17.39 22.75 -6.99
C ALA A 196 16.95 21.30 -7.20
N GLN A 197 16.95 20.47 -6.15
CA GLN A 197 16.46 19.10 -6.22
C GLN A 197 14.94 19.05 -6.37
N LYS A 198 14.22 19.91 -5.64
CA LYS A 198 12.76 20.06 -5.77
C LYS A 198 12.36 20.47 -7.19
N GLU A 199 13.04 21.48 -7.74
CA GLU A 199 12.81 21.89 -9.14
C GLU A 199 13.08 20.77 -10.13
N ALA A 200 14.16 20.01 -9.96
CA ALA A 200 14.47 18.87 -10.83
C ALA A 200 13.37 17.81 -10.82
N ILE A 201 12.81 17.52 -9.63
CA ILE A 201 11.66 16.61 -9.50
C ILE A 201 10.42 17.21 -10.16
N LEU A 202 10.11 18.48 -9.92
CA LEU A 202 8.91 19.14 -10.47
C LEU A 202 8.92 19.18 -12.00
N ARG A 203 10.11 19.30 -12.64
CA ARG A 203 10.24 19.20 -14.09
C ARG A 203 9.80 17.85 -14.66
N MET A 204 9.85 16.78 -13.87
CA MET A 204 9.41 15.43 -14.25
C MET A 204 7.92 15.19 -14.02
N VAL A 205 7.22 16.12 -13.34
CA VAL A 205 5.81 15.98 -12.98
C VAL A 205 4.97 16.97 -13.82
N PRO A 206 4.27 16.53 -14.86
CA PRO A 206 3.45 17.40 -15.70
C PRO A 206 2.42 18.24 -14.93
N ALA A 207 1.89 17.73 -13.81
CA ALA A 207 0.97 18.44 -12.93
C ALA A 207 1.61 19.64 -12.18
N GLY A 208 2.94 19.81 -12.25
CA GLY A 208 3.68 20.94 -11.67
C GLY A 208 3.72 20.96 -10.14
N ARG A 209 3.30 19.89 -9.46
CA ARG A 209 3.36 19.75 -7.99
C ARG A 209 3.68 18.34 -7.59
N LEU A 210 4.20 18.17 -6.38
CA LEU A 210 4.23 16.87 -5.73
C LEU A 210 2.80 16.41 -5.41
N GLY A 211 2.58 15.10 -5.42
CA GLY A 211 1.35 14.53 -4.86
C GLY A 211 1.37 14.56 -3.34
N THR A 212 0.21 14.46 -2.74
CA THR A 212 0.03 14.32 -1.29
C THR A 212 -0.39 12.91 -0.92
N GLY A 213 -0.26 12.55 0.36
CA GLY A 213 -0.85 11.30 0.86
C GLY A 213 -2.36 11.23 0.61
N ALA A 214 -3.06 12.36 0.58
CA ALA A 214 -4.50 12.42 0.28
C ALA A 214 -4.81 12.06 -1.18
N ASP A 215 -3.97 12.46 -2.14
CA ASP A 215 -4.15 12.05 -3.56
C ASP A 215 -4.12 10.52 -3.70
N VAL A 216 -3.19 9.85 -3.00
CA VAL A 216 -3.08 8.38 -2.99
C VAL A 216 -4.25 7.74 -2.23
N ALA A 217 -4.62 8.30 -1.10
CA ALA A 217 -5.68 7.78 -0.25
C ALA A 217 -7.06 7.82 -0.94
N ALA A 218 -7.36 8.85 -1.72
CA ALA A 218 -8.59 8.95 -2.51
C ALA A 218 -8.73 7.77 -3.49
N ALA A 219 -7.64 7.40 -4.18
CA ALA A 219 -7.61 6.24 -5.04
C ALA A 219 -7.87 4.92 -4.27
N CYS A 220 -7.31 4.81 -3.05
CA CYS A 220 -7.53 3.64 -2.21
C CYS A 220 -8.98 3.54 -1.73
N VAL A 221 -9.62 4.64 -1.35
CA VAL A 221 -11.03 4.66 -0.96
C VAL A 221 -11.93 4.23 -2.13
N TYR A 222 -11.68 4.75 -3.33
CA TYR A 222 -12.37 4.31 -4.54
C TYR A 222 -12.24 2.80 -4.75
N LEU A 223 -11.01 2.27 -4.77
CA LEU A 223 -10.75 0.84 -5.01
C LEU A 223 -11.28 -0.07 -3.89
N ALA A 224 -11.44 0.46 -2.67
CA ALA A 224 -12.04 -0.24 -1.53
C ALA A 224 -13.55 -0.31 -1.60
N SER A 225 -14.20 0.58 -2.32
CA SER A 225 -15.64 0.77 -2.34
C SER A 225 -16.41 -0.25 -3.21
N ALA A 226 -17.73 -0.20 -3.12
CA ALA A 226 -18.62 -0.99 -3.95
C ALA A 226 -18.59 -0.53 -5.42
N GLU A 227 -18.35 0.75 -5.65
CA GLU A 227 -18.29 1.36 -6.98
C GLU A 227 -17.13 0.82 -7.83
N ALA A 228 -16.08 0.31 -7.18
CA ALA A 228 -14.95 -0.35 -7.86
C ALA A 228 -15.12 -1.87 -8.04
N ALA A 229 -16.34 -2.42 -7.84
CA ALA A 229 -16.55 -3.87 -7.89
C ALA A 229 -16.23 -4.52 -9.25
N TYR A 230 -16.21 -3.73 -10.32
CA TYR A 230 -15.87 -4.21 -11.68
C TYR A 230 -14.45 -3.83 -12.11
N VAL A 231 -13.64 -3.26 -11.19
CA VAL A 231 -12.24 -2.89 -11.42
C VAL A 231 -11.35 -3.91 -10.71
N THR A 232 -10.64 -4.72 -11.49
CA THR A 232 -9.69 -5.71 -10.95
C THR A 232 -8.50 -5.92 -11.90
N GLY A 233 -7.34 -6.24 -11.37
CA GLY A 233 -6.09 -6.40 -12.12
C GLY A 233 -5.51 -5.09 -12.66
N GLN A 234 -6.03 -3.94 -12.24
CA GLN A 234 -5.62 -2.63 -12.74
C GLN A 234 -4.54 -1.98 -11.88
N THR A 235 -3.75 -1.13 -12.52
CA THR A 235 -2.84 -0.20 -11.83
C THR A 235 -3.35 1.21 -12.04
N LEU A 236 -3.80 1.85 -10.94
CA LEU A 236 -4.22 3.24 -10.96
C LEU A 236 -3.00 4.13 -10.68
N HIS A 237 -2.59 4.89 -11.70
CA HIS A 237 -1.44 5.77 -11.64
C HIS A 237 -1.82 7.10 -10.98
N VAL A 238 -1.24 7.39 -9.81
CA VAL A 238 -1.43 8.63 -9.04
C VAL A 238 -0.10 9.35 -8.96
N ASN A 239 0.34 9.91 -10.11
CA ASN A 239 1.71 10.37 -10.29
C ASN A 239 1.84 11.73 -10.99
N GLY A 240 0.74 12.49 -11.11
CA GLY A 240 0.76 13.81 -11.75
C GLY A 240 1.18 13.80 -13.22
N GLY A 241 1.02 12.66 -13.90
CA GLY A 241 1.35 12.50 -15.31
C GLY A 241 2.80 12.04 -15.58
N MET A 242 3.58 11.68 -14.55
CA MET A 242 4.96 11.19 -14.72
C MET A 242 5.04 9.93 -15.60
N ALA A 243 4.03 9.08 -15.53
CA ALA A 243 3.89 7.91 -16.39
C ALA A 243 2.42 7.78 -16.82
N MET A 244 2.20 7.83 -18.13
CA MET A 244 0.88 7.71 -18.77
C MET A 244 0.87 6.38 -19.54
N ILE A 245 0.32 5.32 -18.92
CA ILE A 245 0.42 3.93 -19.39
C ILE A 245 -0.98 3.29 -19.38
#